data_a5134e10ba76e5cfba606e70f400239a
#
_entry.id   a5134e10ba76e5cfba606e70f400239a
#
_cell.length_a   1.000
_cell.length_b   1.000
_cell.length_c   1.000
_cell.angle_alpha   90.00
_cell.angle_beta   90.00
_cell.angle_gamma   90.00
#
_symmetry.space_group_name_H-M   'P 1'
#
loop_
_entity.id
_entity.type
_entity.pdbx_description
1 polymer ?
#
loop_
_entity_poly.entity_id
_entity_poly.type
_entity_poly.pdbx_seq_one_letter_code
_entity_poly.pdbx_strand_id
1 'polypeptide(L)'
;MKNQAHANKSRRGIRGAMKIGAFASIVTALAASLPLAAHHSFTAEFDGSKQIKATGAVSKLDWQNPHGWIHLTVTELCERTAPPGPPQPDAEEKPWDCRKPDSKEGAADWAFEIGSPNGLMRQGWTRNSLKAGDVVTVLGSRARDGSTNSNARSVTTADGKRMFAGSSQDATP
;
A
#
# COMPACT_ATOMS: atom_id res chain seq x y z
N MET A 1 -75.06 45.79 -47.25
CA MET A 1 -75.83 44.91 -46.35
C MET A 1 -74.88 43.98 -45.70
N LYS A 2 -74.64 44.21 -44.40
CA LYS A 2 -74.87 43.28 -43.29
C LYS A 2 -73.99 41.99 -43.38
N ASN A 3 -73.20 41.54 -42.48
CA ASN A 3 -73.05 41.68 -41.04
C ASN A 3 -71.77 40.95 -40.75
N GLN A 4 -70.84 41.41 -39.89
CA GLN A 4 -70.69 41.00 -38.50
C GLN A 4 -70.64 39.49 -38.29
N ALA A 5 -69.68 38.87 -37.64
CA ALA A 5 -69.31 39.05 -36.26
C ALA A 5 -68.09 38.14 -35.92
N HIS A 6 -67.25 38.68 -35.11
CA HIS A 6 -66.88 38.22 -33.78
C HIS A 6 -66.16 36.82 -33.71
N ALA A 7 -65.05 36.90 -33.30
CA ALA A 7 -64.48 36.96 -31.95
C ALA A 7 -64.02 35.59 -31.42
N ASN A 8 -62.94 35.63 -30.86
CA ASN A 8 -62.53 35.29 -29.48
C ASN A 8 -61.47 34.17 -29.44
N LYS A 9 -60.29 34.63 -29.16
CA LYS A 9 -59.69 34.45 -27.83
C LYS A 9 -59.63 33.07 -27.32
N SER A 10 -58.41 32.50 -27.27
CA SER A 10 -57.99 31.88 -26.04
C SER A 10 -56.47 31.81 -25.94
N ARG A 11 -55.97 32.65 -25.09
CA ARG A 11 -54.66 32.52 -24.45
C ARG A 11 -54.78 31.41 -23.40
N ARG A 12 -53.96 30.45 -23.46
CA ARG A 12 -53.51 29.60 -22.33
C ARG A 12 -52.31 28.83 -22.86
N GLY A 13 -51.13 29.00 -22.41
CA GLY A 13 -50.68 29.13 -21.07
C GLY A 13 -49.59 28.13 -20.98
N ILE A 14 -48.36 28.56 -21.45
CA ILE A 14 -47.13 27.76 -21.26
C ILE A 14 -46.69 28.04 -19.84
N ARG A 15 -47.07 27.18 -18.94
CA ARG A 15 -46.48 27.09 -17.60
C ARG A 15 -46.33 25.61 -17.25
N GLY A 16 -45.11 25.11 -17.26
CA GLY A 16 -44.88 23.76 -16.73
C GLY A 16 -43.70 23.00 -17.30
N ALA A 17 -42.61 23.66 -17.59
CA ALA A 17 -41.40 22.96 -17.95
C ALA A 17 -40.17 23.60 -17.30
N MET A 18 -40.19 23.67 -15.98
CA MET A 18 -39.03 24.17 -15.27
C MET A 18 -39.06 23.67 -13.83
N LYS A 19 -38.73 22.40 -13.60
CA LYS A 19 -38.42 21.87 -12.28
C LYS A 19 -37.71 20.49 -12.31
N ILE A 20 -37.27 19.95 -13.44
CA ILE A 20 -36.62 18.64 -13.50
C ILE A 20 -35.06 18.75 -13.56
N GLY A 21 -34.54 19.95 -13.87
CA GLY A 21 -33.08 20.14 -14.04
C GLY A 21 -32.27 20.29 -12.74
N ALA A 22 -32.90 20.61 -11.62
CA ALA A 22 -32.14 20.89 -10.38
C ALA A 22 -31.83 19.64 -9.54
N PHE A 23 -32.58 18.54 -9.67
CA PHE A 23 -32.35 17.31 -8.92
C PHE A 23 -31.28 16.42 -9.54
N ALA A 24 -31.11 16.45 -10.85
CA ALA A 24 -30.10 15.63 -11.53
C ALA A 24 -28.66 16.12 -11.26
N SER A 25 -28.46 17.41 -11.03
CA SER A 25 -27.14 18.00 -10.78
C SER A 25 -26.60 17.73 -9.38
N ILE A 26 -27.47 17.50 -8.39
CA ILE A 26 -27.05 17.22 -7.01
C ILE A 26 -26.61 15.76 -6.84
N VAL A 27 -27.22 14.82 -7.57
CA VAL A 27 -26.84 13.42 -7.49
C VAL A 27 -25.49 13.16 -8.17
N THR A 28 -25.17 13.91 -9.23
CA THR A 28 -23.86 13.77 -9.92
C THR A 28 -22.71 14.35 -9.11
N ALA A 29 -22.93 15.37 -8.29
CA ALA A 29 -21.91 15.98 -7.45
C ALA A 29 -21.56 15.11 -6.21
N LEU A 30 -22.50 14.28 -5.72
CA LEU A 30 -22.25 13.39 -4.59
C LEU A 30 -21.49 12.10 -5.00
N ALA A 31 -21.53 11.74 -6.26
CA ALA A 31 -20.80 10.56 -6.76
C ALA A 31 -19.31 10.85 -7.02
N ALA A 32 -18.90 12.12 -7.06
CA ALA A 32 -17.51 12.51 -7.33
C ALA A 32 -16.63 12.62 -6.08
N SER A 33 -17.18 12.39 -4.89
CA SER A 33 -16.45 12.50 -3.62
C SER A 33 -16.26 11.16 -2.89
N LEU A 34 -16.15 10.07 -3.65
CA LEU A 34 -15.58 8.86 -3.05
C LEU A 34 -14.08 9.11 -2.89
N PRO A 35 -13.57 9.20 -1.65
CA PRO A 35 -12.14 9.34 -1.46
C PRO A 35 -11.49 8.09 -2.06
N LEU A 36 -10.53 8.28 -2.94
CA LEU A 36 -9.53 7.27 -3.29
C LEU A 36 -8.66 7.02 -2.04
N ALA A 37 -9.27 6.53 -0.98
CA ALA A 37 -8.57 6.09 0.22
C ALA A 37 -8.22 4.62 0.07
N ALA A 38 -7.35 4.29 -0.88
CA ALA A 38 -6.88 2.92 -1.05
C ALA A 38 -5.35 2.82 -1.15
N HIS A 39 -4.64 3.85 -0.74
CA HIS A 39 -3.21 3.72 -0.47
C HIS A 39 -3.01 3.98 1.01
N HIS A 40 -2.93 2.89 1.77
CA HIS A 40 -2.40 2.95 3.12
C HIS A 40 -1.06 3.67 3.04
N SER A 41 -0.95 4.79 3.76
CA SER A 41 0.31 5.51 3.80
C SER A 41 1.31 4.64 4.57
N PHE A 42 2.50 4.39 4.00
CA PHE A 42 3.59 3.70 4.68
C PHE A 42 3.73 4.17 6.14
N THR A 43 3.71 5.47 6.36
CA THR A 43 3.87 6.07 7.70
C THR A 43 2.71 5.82 8.65
N ALA A 44 1.54 5.42 8.15
CA ALA A 44 0.41 5.01 8.99
C ALA A 44 0.60 3.59 9.55
N GLU A 45 1.19 2.69 8.78
CA GLU A 45 1.32 1.28 9.13
C GLU A 45 2.70 0.91 9.66
N PHE A 46 3.77 1.52 9.12
CA PHE A 46 5.15 1.18 9.44
C PHE A 46 5.91 2.34 10.07
N ASP A 47 6.88 2.00 10.89
CA ASP A 47 7.78 2.95 11.54
C ASP A 47 9.16 2.91 10.87
N GLY A 48 9.43 3.87 9.99
CA GLY A 48 10.70 3.96 9.26
C GLY A 48 11.92 4.11 10.17
N SER A 49 11.73 4.59 11.44
CA SER A 49 12.81 4.67 12.41
C SER A 49 13.14 3.35 13.08
N LYS A 50 12.22 2.39 13.06
CA LYS A 50 12.41 1.04 13.62
C LYS A 50 12.77 0.06 12.53
N GLN A 51 14.03 -0.02 12.23
CA GLN A 51 14.53 -0.91 11.19
C GLN A 51 14.61 -2.36 11.70
N ILE A 52 14.24 -3.28 10.82
CA ILE A 52 14.27 -4.72 11.07
C ILE A 52 15.06 -5.42 9.97
N LYS A 53 15.87 -6.39 10.37
CA LYS A 53 16.55 -7.33 9.49
C LYS A 53 16.23 -8.73 9.97
N ALA A 54 15.50 -9.51 9.18
CA ALA A 54 15.04 -10.84 9.51
C ALA A 54 15.62 -11.86 8.53
N THR A 55 16.26 -12.90 9.07
CA THR A 55 16.76 -14.02 8.29
C THR A 55 15.93 -15.26 8.59
N GLY A 56 15.50 -15.97 7.54
CA GLY A 56 14.67 -17.15 7.69
C GLY A 56 14.34 -17.82 6.37
N ALA A 57 13.62 -18.94 6.47
CA ALA A 57 13.14 -19.66 5.30
C ALA A 57 11.80 -19.09 4.82
N VAL A 58 11.67 -18.89 3.52
CA VAL A 58 10.39 -18.52 2.90
C VAL A 58 9.40 -19.67 3.11
N SER A 59 8.27 -19.38 3.74
CA SER A 59 7.15 -20.31 3.83
C SER A 59 6.16 -20.11 2.68
N LYS A 60 5.98 -18.86 2.23
CA LYS A 60 5.05 -18.50 1.16
C LYS A 60 5.43 -17.18 0.52
N LEU A 61 5.15 -17.03 -0.77
CA LEU A 61 5.14 -15.76 -1.49
C LEU A 61 3.71 -15.50 -2.00
N ASP A 62 3.04 -14.49 -1.44
CA ASP A 62 1.75 -14.02 -1.95
C ASP A 62 1.98 -12.96 -3.02
N TRP A 63 1.69 -13.33 -4.27
CA TRP A 63 1.89 -12.48 -5.43
C TRP A 63 0.56 -11.89 -5.91
N GLN A 64 0.09 -10.84 -5.23
CA GLN A 64 -1.24 -10.24 -5.47
C GLN A 64 -1.23 -8.72 -5.39
N ASN A 65 -2.24 -8.07 -5.98
CA ASN A 65 -2.48 -6.63 -5.83
C ASN A 65 -3.30 -6.35 -4.55
N PRO A 66 -3.17 -5.17 -3.93
CA PRO A 66 -2.27 -4.08 -4.32
C PRO A 66 -0.82 -4.32 -3.95
N HIS A 67 -0.51 -5.13 -2.93
CA HIS A 67 0.82 -5.45 -2.46
C HIS A 67 1.00 -6.96 -2.34
N GLY A 68 2.21 -7.45 -2.66
CA GLY A 68 2.58 -8.82 -2.38
C GLY A 68 3.08 -8.96 -0.93
N TRP A 69 3.25 -10.22 -0.49
CA TRP A 69 3.76 -10.54 0.83
C TRP A 69 4.73 -11.71 0.78
N ILE A 70 5.82 -11.57 1.54
CA ILE A 70 6.74 -12.68 1.80
C ILE A 70 6.50 -13.14 3.22
N HIS A 71 6.16 -14.40 3.39
CA HIS A 71 6.04 -15.05 4.69
C HIS A 71 7.32 -15.82 4.98
N LEU A 72 7.93 -15.57 6.15
CA LEU A 72 9.15 -16.21 6.59
C LEU A 72 8.92 -16.94 7.91
N THR A 73 9.51 -18.13 8.03
CA THR A 73 9.84 -18.73 9.31
C THR A 73 11.21 -18.19 9.72
N VAL A 74 11.20 -17.16 10.57
CA VAL A 74 12.40 -16.40 10.96
C VAL A 74 13.25 -17.18 11.96
N THR A 75 14.55 -17.24 11.72
CA THR A 75 15.54 -17.87 12.60
C THR A 75 16.47 -16.87 13.30
N GLU A 76 16.61 -15.68 12.74
CA GLU A 76 17.34 -14.56 13.32
C GLU A 76 16.60 -13.26 13.06
N LEU A 77 16.43 -12.45 14.12
CA LEU A 77 15.80 -11.16 14.08
C LEU A 77 16.75 -10.11 14.64
N CYS A 78 17.06 -9.10 13.84
CA CYS A 78 17.88 -7.97 14.26
C CYS A 78 17.05 -6.69 14.16
N GLU A 79 17.11 -5.88 15.18
CA GLU A 79 16.40 -4.59 15.24
C GLU A 79 17.39 -3.46 15.53
N ARG A 80 17.11 -2.27 15.00
CA ARG A 80 17.78 -1.04 15.38
C ARG A 80 16.87 0.15 15.23
N THR A 81 17.11 1.19 16.05
CA THR A 81 16.44 2.48 15.85
C THR A 81 17.38 3.36 15.03
N ALA A 82 16.93 3.79 13.85
CA ALA A 82 17.63 4.72 13.00
C ALA A 82 16.96 6.11 13.08
N PRO A 83 17.69 7.21 12.84
CA PRO A 83 17.06 8.52 12.66
C PRO A 83 16.02 8.46 11.52
N PRO A 84 14.90 9.17 11.65
CA PRO A 84 13.97 9.30 10.54
C PRO A 84 14.62 10.10 9.41
N GLY A 85 14.39 9.69 8.16
CA GLY A 85 14.92 10.39 6.99
C GLY A 85 15.91 9.57 6.17
N PRO A 86 16.45 10.17 5.10
CA PRO A 86 17.46 9.51 4.28
C PRO A 86 18.74 9.26 5.12
N PRO A 87 19.53 8.22 4.78
CA PRO A 87 20.79 7.96 5.44
C PRO A 87 21.68 9.21 5.40
N GLN A 88 22.08 9.68 6.58
CA GLN A 88 23.05 10.78 6.68
C GLN A 88 24.46 10.20 6.68
N PRO A 89 25.36 10.68 5.83
CA PRO A 89 26.70 10.11 5.70
C PRO A 89 27.53 10.17 6.98
N ASP A 90 27.19 11.10 7.89
CA ASP A 90 27.91 11.33 9.14
C ASP A 90 27.11 10.81 10.37
N ALA A 91 25.96 10.20 10.19
CA ALA A 91 25.20 9.64 11.30
C ALA A 91 25.83 8.33 11.75
N GLU A 92 26.23 8.28 13.02
CA GLU A 92 26.70 7.06 13.65
C GLU A 92 25.57 6.02 13.63
N GLU A 93 25.71 4.99 12.78
CA GLU A 93 24.72 3.92 12.69
C GLU A 93 24.72 3.12 13.99
N LYS A 94 23.58 3.10 14.68
CA LYS A 94 23.42 2.23 15.85
C LYS A 94 23.64 0.79 15.46
N PRO A 95 24.35 -0.01 16.28
CA PRO A 95 24.54 -1.42 16.02
C PRO A 95 23.19 -2.16 15.98
N TRP A 96 23.16 -3.24 15.22
CA TRP A 96 22.03 -4.15 15.20
C TRP A 96 21.97 -4.96 16.49
N ASP A 97 20.82 -4.98 17.14
CA ASP A 97 20.51 -5.92 18.23
C ASP A 97 19.88 -7.18 17.63
N CYS A 98 20.62 -8.27 17.63
CA CYS A 98 20.22 -9.51 16.96
C CYS A 98 19.91 -10.61 17.98
N ARG A 99 18.79 -11.27 17.80
CA ARG A 99 18.33 -12.37 18.63
C ARG A 99 17.61 -13.44 17.83
N LYS A 100 17.46 -14.62 18.39
CA LYS A 100 16.50 -15.61 17.88
C LYS A 100 15.09 -15.18 18.30
N PRO A 101 14.10 -15.25 17.41
CA PRO A 101 12.71 -15.04 17.78
C PRO A 101 12.32 -16.04 18.87
N ASP A 102 11.65 -15.59 19.90
CA ASP A 102 11.10 -16.47 20.93
C ASP A 102 9.65 -16.85 20.62
N SER A 103 9.17 -17.92 21.26
CA SER A 103 7.80 -18.41 21.09
C SER A 103 6.73 -17.42 21.57
N LYS A 104 7.10 -16.40 22.35
CA LYS A 104 6.16 -15.36 22.84
C LYS A 104 5.87 -14.31 21.80
N GLU A 105 6.70 -14.13 20.80
CA GLU A 105 6.48 -13.25 19.66
C GLU A 105 5.69 -13.92 18.53
N GLY A 106 4.98 -15.01 18.81
CA GLY A 106 4.18 -15.72 17.82
C GLY A 106 4.99 -16.63 16.93
N ALA A 107 5.93 -17.36 17.53
CA ALA A 107 6.77 -18.32 16.88
C ALA A 107 7.22 -17.90 15.49
N ALA A 108 8.36 -17.45 15.31
CA ALA A 108 9.12 -17.41 14.06
C ALA A 108 8.40 -17.00 12.75
N ASP A 109 7.08 -16.91 12.70
CA ASP A 109 6.34 -16.56 11.48
C ASP A 109 6.15 -15.05 11.37
N TRP A 110 6.74 -14.49 10.30
CA TRP A 110 6.70 -13.08 9.97
C TRP A 110 6.15 -12.88 8.56
N ALA A 111 5.40 -11.80 8.37
CA ALA A 111 4.92 -11.38 7.07
C ALA A 111 5.55 -10.03 6.68
N PHE A 112 6.15 -9.97 5.50
CA PHE A 112 6.78 -8.78 4.96
C PHE A 112 6.03 -8.29 3.74
N GLU A 113 5.43 -7.10 3.84
CA GLU A 113 4.81 -6.43 2.72
C GLU A 113 5.88 -6.02 1.70
N ILE A 114 5.66 -6.37 0.45
CA ILE A 114 6.48 -5.96 -0.69
C ILE A 114 5.66 -5.09 -1.65
N GLY A 115 6.31 -4.50 -2.61
CA GLY A 115 5.65 -3.68 -3.62
C GLY A 115 4.58 -4.44 -4.42
N SER A 116 3.82 -3.70 -5.22
CA SER A 116 2.85 -4.31 -6.13
C SER A 116 3.54 -5.22 -7.16
N PRO A 117 2.90 -6.32 -7.59
CA PRO A 117 3.45 -7.19 -8.63
C PRO A 117 3.95 -6.45 -9.86
N ASN A 118 3.20 -5.48 -10.36
CA ASN A 118 3.60 -4.69 -11.53
C ASN A 118 4.85 -3.83 -11.26
N GLY A 119 4.97 -3.26 -10.06
CA GLY A 119 6.17 -2.50 -9.65
C GLY A 119 7.39 -3.40 -9.54
N LEU A 120 7.24 -4.54 -8.89
CA LEU A 120 8.30 -5.52 -8.70
C LEU A 120 8.80 -6.13 -10.02
N MET A 121 7.89 -6.44 -10.97
CA MET A 121 8.28 -6.95 -12.29
C MET A 121 9.19 -5.97 -13.06
N ARG A 122 8.97 -4.66 -12.93
CA ARG A 122 9.85 -3.65 -13.53
C ARG A 122 11.25 -3.65 -12.92
N GLN A 123 11.39 -4.21 -11.73
CA GLN A 123 12.65 -4.34 -11.00
C GLN A 123 13.25 -5.74 -11.10
N GLY A 124 12.74 -6.57 -12.02
CA GLY A 124 13.26 -7.89 -12.31
C GLY A 124 12.70 -9.01 -11.43
N TRP A 125 11.70 -8.75 -10.61
CA TRP A 125 11.00 -9.80 -9.90
C TRP A 125 10.07 -10.58 -10.83
N THR A 126 9.84 -11.80 -10.45
CA THR A 126 8.83 -12.67 -11.04
C THR A 126 8.06 -13.36 -9.92
N ARG A 127 6.93 -13.95 -10.25
CA ARG A 127 6.16 -14.81 -9.32
C ARG A 127 6.98 -15.96 -8.73
N ASN A 128 8.07 -16.35 -9.40
CA ASN A 128 8.94 -17.45 -9.03
C ASN A 128 10.30 -16.98 -8.48
N SER A 129 10.45 -15.69 -8.14
CA SER A 129 11.70 -15.14 -7.62
C SER A 129 12.08 -15.72 -6.27
N LEU A 130 11.10 -16.13 -5.47
CA LEU A 130 11.29 -16.84 -4.20
C LEU A 130 10.36 -18.06 -4.17
N LYS A 131 10.84 -19.11 -3.55
CA LYS A 131 10.10 -20.37 -3.34
C LYS A 131 10.11 -20.76 -1.88
N ALA A 132 9.13 -21.55 -1.45
CA ALA A 132 9.14 -22.14 -0.13
C ALA A 132 10.44 -22.93 0.10
N GLY A 133 11.08 -22.70 1.24
CA GLY A 133 12.36 -23.25 1.61
C GLY A 133 13.58 -22.39 1.27
N ASP A 134 13.46 -21.38 0.41
CA ASP A 134 14.56 -20.45 0.14
C ASP A 134 14.93 -19.69 1.41
N VAL A 135 16.21 -19.65 1.75
CA VAL A 135 16.70 -18.85 2.88
C VAL A 135 17.02 -17.45 2.39
N VAL A 136 16.41 -16.46 3.03
CA VAL A 136 16.59 -15.04 2.67
C VAL A 136 16.80 -14.18 3.90
N THR A 137 17.41 -13.01 3.70
CA THR A 137 17.44 -11.92 4.66
C THR A 137 16.61 -10.77 4.13
N VAL A 138 15.58 -10.37 4.88
CA VAL A 138 14.73 -9.20 4.56
C VAL A 138 15.13 -8.03 5.43
N LEU A 139 15.37 -6.88 4.81
CA LEU A 139 15.56 -5.60 5.48
C LEU A 139 14.30 -4.75 5.27
N GLY A 140 13.80 -4.15 6.34
CA GLY A 140 12.59 -3.35 6.27
C GLY A 140 12.31 -2.51 7.51
N SER A 141 11.05 -2.21 7.73
CA SER A 141 10.56 -1.38 8.84
C SER A 141 9.46 -2.11 9.60
N ARG A 142 9.50 -1.99 10.93
CA ARG A 142 8.54 -2.62 11.85
C ARG A 142 7.14 -2.04 11.69
N ALA A 143 6.11 -2.87 11.82
CA ALA A 143 4.74 -2.39 11.97
C ALA A 143 4.56 -1.60 13.27
N ARG A 144 3.74 -0.54 13.23
CA ARG A 144 3.47 0.32 14.38
C ARG A 144 2.63 -0.36 15.45
N ASP A 145 1.81 -1.31 15.06
CA ASP A 145 0.95 -2.08 15.97
C ASP A 145 1.72 -3.12 16.80
N GLY A 146 3.02 -3.29 16.53
CA GLY A 146 3.86 -4.26 17.23
C GLY A 146 3.68 -5.72 16.79
N SER A 147 2.87 -5.97 15.75
CA SER A 147 2.68 -7.31 15.19
C SER A 147 3.96 -7.83 14.53
N THR A 148 3.94 -9.11 14.10
CA THR A 148 5.01 -9.73 13.30
C THR A 148 4.90 -9.37 11.81
N ASN A 149 4.18 -8.30 11.47
CA ASN A 149 4.17 -7.70 10.15
C ASN A 149 5.28 -6.65 10.03
N SER A 150 5.82 -6.51 8.85
CA SER A 150 6.84 -5.51 8.52
C SER A 150 6.74 -5.13 7.05
N ASN A 151 7.25 -3.96 6.70
CA ASN A 151 7.48 -3.62 5.29
C ASN A 151 8.85 -4.14 4.88
N ALA A 152 8.98 -4.68 3.68
CA ALA A 152 10.25 -5.08 3.10
C ALA A 152 10.80 -3.99 2.17
N ARG A 153 12.00 -3.51 2.43
CA ARG A 153 12.74 -2.62 1.55
C ARG A 153 13.61 -3.40 0.57
N SER A 154 14.28 -4.42 1.05
CA SER A 154 15.10 -5.29 0.20
C SER A 154 15.12 -6.71 0.73
N VAL A 155 15.35 -7.64 -0.19
CA VAL A 155 15.53 -9.07 0.08
C VAL A 155 16.90 -9.48 -0.45
N THR A 156 17.67 -10.16 0.37
CA THR A 156 18.97 -10.77 -0.03
C THR A 156 18.84 -12.28 0.06
N THR A 157 19.08 -12.96 -1.03
CA THR A 157 19.08 -14.43 -1.11
C THR A 157 20.38 -15.02 -0.56
N ALA A 158 20.41 -16.33 -0.29
CA ALA A 158 21.57 -17.01 0.30
C ALA A 158 22.84 -16.90 -0.57
N ASP A 159 22.71 -16.76 -1.89
CA ASP A 159 23.80 -16.53 -2.82
C ASP A 159 24.28 -15.05 -2.87
N GLY A 160 23.72 -14.20 -2.01
CA GLY A 160 24.10 -12.79 -1.90
C GLY A 160 23.42 -11.86 -2.91
N LYS A 161 22.53 -12.35 -3.75
CA LYS A 161 21.76 -11.49 -4.67
C LYS A 161 20.78 -10.63 -3.88
N ARG A 162 20.93 -9.31 -4.01
CA ARG A 162 20.03 -8.33 -3.39
C ARG A 162 19.00 -7.84 -4.39
N MET A 163 17.75 -7.83 -3.99
CA MET A 163 16.61 -7.35 -4.76
C MET A 163 15.89 -6.26 -3.97
N PHE A 164 15.54 -5.15 -4.62
CA PHE A 164 14.66 -4.16 -4.02
C PHE A 164 13.24 -4.74 -3.94
N ALA A 165 12.59 -4.62 -2.78
CA ALA A 165 11.28 -5.22 -2.52
C ALA A 165 10.20 -4.20 -2.15
N GLY A 166 10.58 -2.95 -1.86
CA GLY A 166 9.67 -1.89 -1.46
C GLY A 166 8.76 -1.41 -2.58
N SER A 167 7.77 -0.60 -2.23
CA SER A 167 6.98 0.15 -3.18
C SER A 167 7.82 1.28 -3.79
N SER A 168 7.38 1.82 -4.93
CA SER A 168 8.06 2.98 -5.54
C SER A 168 8.05 4.23 -4.64
N GLN A 169 7.15 4.28 -3.65
CA GLN A 169 7.11 5.36 -2.65
C GLN A 169 8.20 5.20 -1.58
N ASP A 170 8.69 3.98 -1.35
CA ASP A 170 9.77 3.69 -0.42
C ASP A 170 11.16 3.91 -1.05
N ALA A 171 11.20 4.12 -2.36
CA ALA A 171 12.42 4.31 -3.13
C ALA A 171 12.92 5.76 -3.16
N THR A 172 12.26 6.68 -2.44
CA THR A 172 12.73 8.07 -2.34
C THR A 172 14.04 8.09 -1.54
N PRO A 173 15.10 8.67 -2.11
CA PRO A 173 16.42 8.73 -1.50
C PRO A 173 16.45 9.55 -0.22
#